data_78c1e22dd50ded0afb61d1a2a3de61d1
#
_entry.id   78c1e22dd50ded0afb61d1a2a3de61d1
#
_cell.length_a   1.000
_cell.length_b   1.000
_cell.length_c   1.000
_cell.angle_alpha   90.00
_cell.angle_beta   90.00
_cell.angle_gamma   90.00
#
_symmetry.space_group_name_H-M   'P 1'
#
loop_
_entity.id
_entity.type
_entity.pdbx_description
1 polymer ?
#
loop_
_entity_poly.entity_id
_entity_poly.type
_entity_poly.pdbx_seq_one_letter_code
_entity_poly.pdbx_strand_id
1 'polypeptide(L)'
;MAAITAPNVFSGTRSSFRVCPVTTFKVDLAAERLIIWNAVTAVVALTLGGTYALLIGLTRWPDVHLLSAPWFYRLLTGHGMNMLIFWVTFFEVAGLYFGGTALLNARLVGPRLAWVAYALMLVGALLTNIMILMGKADVMFSAYPPLKADPLFYIGYIMFAVGALLACCLFLATLLMAKAERRYEGSLPLTVFGLLTACIIAIWTLASGAVALIPTLCWI
;
A
#
# COMPACT_ATOMS: atom_id res chain seq x y z
N MET A 1 38.30 -23.32 -13.44
CA MET A 1 37.56 -22.08 -13.47
C MET A 1 37.19 -21.69 -12.05
N ALA A 2 37.88 -20.71 -11.49
CA ALA A 2 37.67 -20.27 -10.10
C ALA A 2 36.35 -19.48 -10.02
N ALA A 3 35.45 -19.90 -9.12
CA ALA A 3 34.22 -19.20 -8.82
C ALA A 3 34.59 -17.85 -8.15
N ILE A 4 34.30 -16.74 -8.81
CA ILE A 4 34.40 -15.41 -8.22
C ILE A 4 33.26 -15.29 -7.20
N THR A 5 33.59 -15.49 -5.92
CA THR A 5 32.69 -15.18 -4.81
C THR A 5 32.56 -13.67 -4.70
N ALA A 6 31.42 -13.13 -5.09
CA ALA A 6 31.11 -11.72 -4.90
C ALA A 6 31.16 -11.39 -3.39
N PRO A 7 31.80 -10.28 -2.97
CA PRO A 7 31.88 -9.92 -1.55
C PRO A 7 30.49 -9.61 -1.00
N ASN A 8 30.19 -10.15 0.19
CA ASN A 8 28.98 -9.88 0.97
C ASN A 8 28.97 -8.39 1.40
N VAL A 9 28.42 -7.50 0.59
CA VAL A 9 28.41 -6.04 0.82
C VAL A 9 27.37 -5.60 1.87
N PHE A 10 26.51 -6.50 2.37
CA PHE A 10 25.49 -6.18 3.38
C PHE A 10 25.55 -7.05 4.63
N SER A 11 26.73 -7.11 5.28
CA SER A 11 26.87 -7.72 6.60
C SER A 11 26.50 -6.70 7.71
N GLY A 12 25.23 -6.43 7.92
CA GLY A 12 24.85 -5.39 8.87
C GLY A 12 23.48 -5.49 9.53
N THR A 13 22.78 -6.63 9.49
CA THR A 13 21.70 -6.95 10.44
C THR A 13 21.41 -8.45 10.35
N ARG A 14 21.46 -9.14 11.48
CA ARG A 14 21.06 -10.55 11.59
C ARG A 14 19.56 -10.62 11.26
N SER A 15 19.17 -10.80 10.00
CA SER A 15 17.83 -11.22 9.66
C SER A 15 17.73 -12.71 10.01
N SER A 16 17.06 -13.02 11.10
CA SER A 16 16.79 -14.40 11.45
C SER A 16 15.64 -14.89 10.57
N PHE A 17 15.90 -15.94 9.79
CA PHE A 17 14.84 -16.68 9.11
C PHE A 17 14.15 -17.61 10.13
N ARG A 18 12.83 -17.69 10.02
CA ARG A 18 11.99 -18.68 10.67
C ARG A 18 11.51 -19.68 9.62
N VAL A 19 11.53 -20.96 9.96
CA VAL A 19 10.87 -21.98 9.14
C VAL A 19 9.43 -22.13 9.60
N CYS A 20 8.49 -21.98 8.70
CA CYS A 20 7.08 -22.20 8.99
C CYS A 20 6.84 -23.71 9.21
N PRO A 21 6.26 -24.15 10.35
CA PRO A 21 6.07 -25.57 10.64
C PRO A 21 5.03 -26.24 9.71
N VAL A 22 4.15 -25.44 9.08
CA VAL A 22 3.08 -25.95 8.22
C VAL A 22 3.51 -26.00 6.76
N THR A 23 4.14 -24.91 6.26
CA THR A 23 4.48 -24.75 4.84
C THR A 23 5.94 -25.05 4.53
N THR A 24 6.78 -25.23 5.55
CA THR A 24 8.25 -25.36 5.45
C THR A 24 8.97 -24.16 4.81
N PHE A 25 8.26 -23.07 4.50
CA PHE A 25 8.86 -21.86 3.93
C PHE A 25 9.82 -21.19 4.92
N LYS A 26 10.91 -20.68 4.40
CA LYS A 26 11.85 -19.82 5.13
C LYS A 26 11.31 -18.40 5.09
N VAL A 27 10.85 -17.90 6.23
CA VAL A 27 10.25 -16.58 6.37
C VAL A 27 11.27 -15.62 6.98
N ASP A 28 11.55 -14.52 6.31
CA ASP A 28 12.34 -13.41 6.84
C ASP A 28 11.52 -12.64 7.88
N LEU A 29 11.97 -12.63 9.14
CA LEU A 29 11.23 -11.99 10.25
C LEU A 29 11.03 -10.47 10.07
N ALA A 30 11.93 -9.80 9.36
CA ALA A 30 11.78 -8.38 9.08
C ALA A 30 10.62 -8.15 8.08
N ALA A 31 10.54 -8.98 7.04
CA ALA A 31 9.44 -8.96 6.09
C ALA A 31 8.12 -9.39 6.74
N GLU A 32 8.12 -10.44 7.56
CA GLU A 32 6.93 -10.95 8.25
C GLU A 32 6.20 -9.86 9.04
N ARG A 33 6.94 -9.05 9.80
CA ARG A 33 6.34 -7.94 10.55
C ARG A 33 5.69 -6.92 9.64
N LEU A 34 6.35 -6.53 8.55
CA LEU A 34 5.81 -5.58 7.58
C LEU A 34 4.59 -6.13 6.86
N ILE A 35 4.59 -7.43 6.50
CA ILE A 35 3.44 -8.10 5.91
C ILE A 35 2.24 -8.03 6.85
N ILE A 36 2.43 -8.39 8.12
CA ILE A 36 1.36 -8.37 9.13
C ILE A 36 0.83 -6.95 9.33
N TRP A 37 1.70 -5.95 9.52
CA TRP A 37 1.25 -4.58 9.73
C TRP A 37 0.49 -4.01 8.54
N ASN A 38 0.96 -4.24 7.30
CA ASN A 38 0.23 -3.84 6.10
C ASN A 38 -1.11 -4.57 6.00
N ALA A 39 -1.17 -5.88 6.23
CA ALA A 39 -2.41 -6.66 6.17
C ALA A 39 -3.43 -6.21 7.24
N VAL A 40 -2.98 -5.97 8.48
CA VAL A 40 -3.86 -5.46 9.56
C VAL A 40 -4.40 -4.07 9.21
N THR A 41 -3.53 -3.17 8.74
CA THR A 41 -3.96 -1.82 8.32
C THR A 41 -4.95 -1.88 7.16
N ALA A 42 -4.74 -2.79 6.20
CA ALA A 42 -5.68 -3.03 5.11
C ALA A 42 -7.06 -3.44 5.64
N VAL A 43 -7.13 -4.39 6.57
CA VAL A 43 -8.39 -4.84 7.18
C VAL A 43 -9.08 -3.71 7.94
N VAL A 44 -8.33 -2.86 8.65
CA VAL A 44 -8.88 -1.68 9.33
C VAL A 44 -9.48 -0.70 8.31
N ALA A 45 -8.76 -0.39 7.24
CA ALA A 45 -9.27 0.48 6.18
C ALA A 45 -10.50 -0.10 5.47
N LEU A 46 -10.51 -1.41 5.21
CA LEU A 46 -11.65 -2.14 4.65
C LEU A 46 -12.88 -2.03 5.57
N THR A 47 -12.69 -2.26 6.86
CA THR A 47 -13.77 -2.18 7.85
C THR A 47 -14.34 -0.77 7.93
N LEU A 48 -13.48 0.24 7.96
CA LEU A 48 -13.89 1.64 7.98
C LEU A 48 -14.67 2.01 6.71
N GLY A 49 -14.12 1.69 5.53
CA GLY A 49 -14.77 1.95 4.26
C GLY A 49 -16.08 1.20 4.09
N GLY A 50 -16.16 -0.07 4.55
CA GLY A 50 -17.37 -0.88 4.55
C GLY A 50 -18.46 -0.31 5.47
N THR A 51 -18.08 0.19 6.65
CA THR A 51 -19.00 0.89 7.57
C THR A 51 -19.58 2.14 6.91
N TYR A 52 -18.75 2.94 6.24
CA TYR A 52 -19.22 4.11 5.50
C TYR A 52 -20.19 3.72 4.37
N ALA A 53 -19.94 2.62 3.66
CA ALA A 53 -20.84 2.10 2.63
C ALA A 53 -22.24 1.77 3.17
N LEU A 54 -22.29 1.11 4.33
CA LEU A 54 -23.57 0.78 4.98
C LEU A 54 -24.35 2.05 5.36
N LEU A 55 -23.69 3.05 5.95
CA LEU A 55 -24.32 4.32 6.32
C LEU A 55 -24.84 5.08 5.09
N ILE A 56 -24.07 5.10 4.00
CA ILE A 56 -24.47 5.69 2.71
C ILE A 56 -25.67 4.95 2.13
N GLY A 57 -25.63 3.61 2.15
CA GLY A 57 -26.72 2.76 1.66
C GLY A 57 -28.02 3.00 2.42
N LEU A 58 -27.98 3.03 3.75
CA LEU A 58 -29.12 3.34 4.61
C LEU A 58 -29.66 4.75 4.39
N THR A 59 -28.80 5.71 4.10
CA THR A 59 -29.22 7.09 3.81
C THR A 59 -29.98 7.18 2.49
N ARG A 60 -29.65 6.33 1.51
CA ARG A 60 -30.34 6.29 0.22
C ARG A 60 -31.68 5.56 0.28
N TRP A 61 -31.94 4.85 1.33
CA TRP A 61 -33.23 4.21 1.52
C TRP A 61 -34.28 5.27 1.91
N PRO A 62 -35.38 5.41 1.12
CA PRO A 62 -36.33 6.51 1.29
C PRO A 62 -36.96 6.61 2.69
N ASP A 63 -37.17 5.47 3.35
CA ASP A 63 -37.81 5.41 4.66
C ASP A 63 -36.86 5.68 5.84
N VAL A 64 -35.54 5.66 5.61
CA VAL A 64 -34.53 5.77 6.69
C VAL A 64 -33.86 7.13 6.75
N HIS A 65 -33.41 7.67 5.65
CA HIS A 65 -32.79 9.02 5.50
C HIS A 65 -31.83 9.39 6.66
N LEU A 66 -30.87 8.50 6.93
CA LEU A 66 -30.04 8.51 8.14
C LEU A 66 -29.12 9.74 8.25
N LEU A 67 -28.50 10.17 7.15
CA LEU A 67 -27.47 11.21 7.16
C LEU A 67 -27.98 12.49 6.49
N SER A 68 -27.55 13.64 7.02
CA SER A 68 -27.68 14.91 6.31
C SER A 68 -26.77 14.95 5.08
N ALA A 69 -27.10 15.78 4.08
CA ALA A 69 -26.35 15.89 2.83
C ALA A 69 -24.82 16.12 3.05
N PRO A 70 -24.38 17.02 3.96
CA PRO A 70 -22.94 17.20 4.20
C PRO A 70 -22.25 15.91 4.69
N TRP A 71 -22.88 15.18 5.60
CA TRP A 71 -22.34 13.92 6.11
C TRP A 71 -22.34 12.82 5.05
N PHE A 72 -23.36 12.78 4.19
CA PHE A 72 -23.41 11.84 3.08
C PHE A 72 -22.18 11.99 2.16
N TYR A 73 -21.85 13.21 1.72
CA TYR A 73 -20.72 13.45 0.83
C TYR A 73 -19.36 13.22 1.49
N ARG A 74 -19.22 13.53 2.78
CA ARG A 74 -18.03 13.18 3.57
C ARG A 74 -17.81 11.68 3.61
N LEU A 75 -18.83 10.92 3.98
CA LEU A 75 -18.72 9.47 4.06
C LEU A 75 -18.57 8.83 2.68
N LEU A 76 -19.14 9.42 1.63
CA LEU A 76 -18.93 8.99 0.25
C LEU A 76 -17.45 9.14 -0.16
N THR A 77 -16.82 10.26 0.16
CA THR A 77 -15.39 10.47 -0.05
C THR A 77 -14.57 9.47 0.77
N GLY A 78 -14.88 9.33 2.06
CA GLY A 78 -14.19 8.39 2.96
C GLY A 78 -14.35 6.94 2.53
N HIS A 79 -15.54 6.54 2.08
CA HIS A 79 -15.78 5.21 1.51
C HIS A 79 -14.88 4.97 0.30
N GLY A 80 -14.90 5.87 -0.68
CA GLY A 80 -14.08 5.73 -1.88
C GLY A 80 -12.59 5.67 -1.57
N MET A 81 -12.08 6.54 -0.70
CA MET A 81 -10.67 6.54 -0.31
C MET A 81 -10.25 5.25 0.40
N ASN A 82 -11.05 4.79 1.36
CA ASN A 82 -10.71 3.59 2.11
C ASN A 82 -10.89 2.30 1.30
N MET A 83 -11.90 2.23 0.40
CA MET A 83 -12.20 1.02 -0.37
C MET A 83 -11.40 0.89 -1.66
N LEU A 84 -11.10 1.98 -2.34
CA LEU A 84 -10.43 1.94 -3.65
C LEU A 84 -8.94 2.21 -3.56
N ILE A 85 -8.49 2.93 -2.51
CA ILE A 85 -7.11 3.37 -2.40
C ILE A 85 -6.40 2.66 -1.24
N PHE A 86 -6.85 2.88 0.00
CA PHE A 86 -6.05 2.49 1.16
C PHE A 86 -6.02 0.97 1.38
N TRP A 87 -7.18 0.31 1.49
CA TRP A 87 -7.18 -1.12 1.81
C TRP A 87 -6.53 -1.95 0.70
N VAL A 88 -6.82 -1.62 -0.58
CA VAL A 88 -6.27 -2.35 -1.73
C VAL A 88 -4.74 -2.23 -1.73
N THR A 89 -4.22 -1.00 -1.61
CA THR A 89 -2.78 -0.76 -1.66
C THR A 89 -2.03 -1.36 -0.47
N PHE A 90 -2.55 -1.22 0.76
CA PHE A 90 -1.92 -1.88 1.92
C PHE A 90 -1.92 -3.41 1.78
N PHE A 91 -3.02 -3.99 1.28
CA PHE A 91 -3.10 -5.43 1.06
C PHE A 91 -2.17 -5.89 -0.07
N GLU A 92 -2.07 -5.10 -1.15
CA GLU A 92 -1.13 -5.32 -2.24
C GLU A 92 0.31 -5.31 -1.74
N VAL A 93 0.72 -4.30 -0.95
CA VAL A 93 2.07 -4.23 -0.38
C VAL A 93 2.37 -5.44 0.52
N ALA A 94 1.40 -5.89 1.32
CA ALA A 94 1.56 -7.14 2.08
C ALA A 94 1.80 -8.33 1.15
N GLY A 95 1.04 -8.44 0.06
CA GLY A 95 1.22 -9.47 -0.99
C GLY A 95 2.57 -9.38 -1.69
N LEU A 96 3.01 -8.17 -2.07
CA LEU A 96 4.30 -7.93 -2.71
C LEU A 96 5.46 -8.41 -1.82
N TYR A 97 5.46 -8.03 -0.54
CA TYR A 97 6.51 -8.47 0.39
C TYR A 97 6.45 -9.98 0.66
N PHE A 98 5.25 -10.56 0.77
CA PHE A 98 5.09 -12.01 0.90
C PHE A 98 5.63 -12.75 -0.33
N GLY A 99 5.23 -12.35 -1.53
CA GLY A 99 5.66 -12.97 -2.78
C GLY A 99 7.15 -12.83 -3.04
N GLY A 100 7.69 -11.63 -2.80
CA GLY A 100 9.11 -11.33 -3.01
C GLY A 100 10.05 -12.02 -2.00
N THR A 101 9.56 -12.37 -0.82
CA THR A 101 10.38 -12.95 0.24
C THR A 101 10.06 -14.42 0.52
N ALA A 102 8.86 -14.73 1.03
CA ALA A 102 8.51 -16.07 1.48
C ALA A 102 8.46 -17.09 0.33
N LEU A 103 7.85 -16.71 -0.82
CA LEU A 103 7.74 -17.61 -1.98
C LEU A 103 9.06 -17.81 -2.72
N LEU A 104 10.01 -16.87 -2.62
CA LEU A 104 11.30 -16.92 -3.29
C LEU A 104 12.45 -17.29 -2.34
N ASN A 105 12.17 -17.61 -1.07
CA ASN A 105 13.19 -17.85 -0.04
C ASN A 105 14.23 -16.71 0.04
N ALA A 106 13.82 -15.49 -0.20
CA ALA A 106 14.68 -14.31 -0.25
C ALA A 106 14.49 -13.41 0.99
N ARG A 107 15.43 -12.50 1.19
CA ARG A 107 15.34 -11.44 2.21
C ARG A 107 14.76 -10.18 1.60
N LEU A 108 13.97 -9.45 2.38
CA LEU A 108 13.51 -8.13 1.97
C LEU A 108 14.69 -7.16 1.84
N VAL A 109 14.82 -6.52 0.69
CA VAL A 109 15.83 -5.48 0.47
C VAL A 109 15.40 -4.22 1.22
N GLY A 110 16.32 -3.65 2.00
CA GLY A 110 16.11 -2.39 2.70
C GLY A 110 14.97 -2.38 3.71
N PRO A 111 14.90 -3.30 4.69
CA PRO A 111 13.76 -3.39 5.62
C PRO A 111 13.52 -2.11 6.43
N ARG A 112 14.57 -1.30 6.69
CA ARG A 112 14.40 0.02 7.33
C ARG A 112 13.63 0.98 6.41
N LEU A 113 13.96 0.98 5.13
CA LEU A 113 13.27 1.80 4.13
C LEU A 113 11.83 1.34 3.91
N ALA A 114 11.57 0.03 4.02
CA ALA A 114 10.22 -0.51 3.98
C ALA A 114 9.36 -0.05 5.18
N TRP A 115 9.96 0.15 6.37
CA TRP A 115 9.27 0.77 7.49
C TRP A 115 8.98 2.25 7.25
N VAL A 116 9.88 2.99 6.58
CA VAL A 116 9.62 4.38 6.15
C VAL A 116 8.47 4.42 5.15
N ALA A 117 8.45 3.53 4.17
CA ALA A 117 7.35 3.39 3.22
C ALA A 117 6.01 3.16 3.92
N TYR A 118 5.96 2.20 4.85
CA TYR A 118 4.77 1.92 5.66
C TYR A 118 4.33 3.14 6.49
N ALA A 119 5.28 3.83 7.15
CA ALA A 119 4.97 5.02 7.95
C ALA A 119 4.40 6.16 7.11
N LEU A 120 4.96 6.42 5.92
CA LEU A 120 4.44 7.41 4.97
C LEU A 120 3.00 7.06 4.53
N MET A 121 2.75 5.79 4.19
CA MET A 121 1.42 5.32 3.83
C MET A 121 0.44 5.48 5.00
N LEU A 122 0.82 5.05 6.20
CA LEU A 122 -0.06 5.12 7.37
C LEU A 122 -0.39 6.56 7.76
N VAL A 123 0.62 7.43 7.89
CA VAL A 123 0.42 8.84 8.22
C VAL A 123 -0.38 9.55 7.13
N GLY A 124 -0.08 9.28 5.86
CA GLY A 124 -0.82 9.83 4.74
C GLY A 124 -2.31 9.43 4.75
N ALA A 125 -2.61 8.15 4.97
CA ALA A 125 -3.97 7.65 5.07
C ALA A 125 -4.73 8.24 6.28
N LEU A 126 -4.07 8.36 7.43
CA LEU A 126 -4.65 8.96 8.64
C LEU A 126 -4.97 10.45 8.40
N LEU A 127 -4.01 11.21 7.87
CA LEU A 127 -4.20 12.64 7.60
C LEU A 127 -5.35 12.87 6.62
N THR A 128 -5.43 12.09 5.55
CA THR A 128 -6.51 12.13 4.56
C THR A 128 -7.87 11.86 5.22
N ASN A 129 -7.98 10.80 6.03
CA ASN A 129 -9.24 10.46 6.73
C ASN A 129 -9.65 11.54 7.75
N ILE A 130 -8.68 12.13 8.46
CA ILE A 130 -8.96 13.23 9.40
C ILE A 130 -9.56 14.43 8.65
N MET A 131 -8.98 14.83 7.51
CA MET A 131 -9.49 15.95 6.72
C MET A 131 -10.92 15.69 6.20
N ILE A 132 -11.22 14.46 5.78
CA ILE A 132 -12.56 14.05 5.36
C ILE A 132 -13.55 14.20 6.52
N LEU A 133 -13.24 13.61 7.68
CA LEU A 133 -14.13 13.65 8.85
C LEU A 133 -14.35 15.08 9.38
N MET A 134 -13.35 15.93 9.27
CA MET A 134 -13.48 17.37 9.59
C MET A 134 -14.34 18.17 8.59
N GLY A 135 -14.78 17.55 7.49
CA GLY A 135 -15.56 18.23 6.43
C GLY A 135 -14.74 19.17 5.57
N LYS A 136 -13.44 18.93 5.48
CA LYS A 136 -12.50 19.73 4.67
C LYS A 136 -12.17 19.10 3.33
N ALA A 137 -12.80 17.95 2.99
CA ALA A 137 -12.54 17.20 1.79
C ALA A 137 -13.77 16.41 1.32
N ASP A 138 -14.76 17.10 0.78
CA ASP A 138 -15.97 16.49 0.20
C ASP A 138 -15.81 16.33 -1.32
N VAL A 139 -14.68 15.77 -1.76
CA VAL A 139 -14.21 15.81 -3.16
C VAL A 139 -14.21 14.45 -3.85
N MET A 140 -14.85 13.46 -3.25
CA MET A 140 -14.82 12.07 -3.70
C MET A 140 -13.36 11.51 -3.72
N PHE A 141 -13.17 10.26 -4.08
CA PHE A 141 -11.83 9.66 -4.13
C PHE A 141 -10.96 10.19 -5.28
N SER A 142 -11.58 10.69 -6.34
CA SER A 142 -10.87 11.23 -7.51
C SER A 142 -10.18 12.57 -7.23
N ALA A 143 -10.76 13.40 -6.37
CA ALA A 143 -10.13 14.59 -5.78
C ALA A 143 -9.49 15.61 -6.76
N TYR A 144 -10.01 15.74 -7.98
CA TYR A 144 -9.47 16.66 -9.01
C TYR A 144 -10.41 17.84 -9.30
N PRO A 145 -9.92 18.90 -9.94
CA PRO A 145 -10.73 20.06 -10.32
C PRO A 145 -12.02 19.68 -11.07
N PRO A 146 -13.14 20.39 -10.84
CA PRO A 146 -13.26 21.68 -10.11
C PRO A 146 -13.47 21.52 -8.59
N LEU A 147 -13.41 20.31 -8.04
CA LEU A 147 -13.59 20.08 -6.61
C LEU A 147 -12.36 20.54 -5.83
N LYS A 148 -12.57 21.21 -4.71
CA LYS A 148 -11.51 21.74 -3.85
C LYS A 148 -11.58 21.10 -2.47
N ALA A 149 -10.45 20.58 -1.98
CA ALA A 149 -10.26 20.15 -0.61
C ALA A 149 -9.21 21.02 0.08
N ASP A 150 -9.08 20.86 1.38
CA ASP A 150 -7.99 21.44 2.16
C ASP A 150 -6.63 20.92 1.66
N PRO A 151 -5.58 21.74 1.56
CA PRO A 151 -4.24 21.32 1.13
C PRO A 151 -3.70 20.11 1.91
N LEU A 152 -4.01 19.98 3.20
CA LEU A 152 -3.57 18.83 4.02
C LEU A 152 -4.15 17.49 3.55
N PHE A 153 -5.34 17.50 2.95
CA PHE A 153 -5.90 16.29 2.33
C PHE A 153 -5.00 15.80 1.19
N TYR A 154 -4.61 16.69 0.29
CA TYR A 154 -3.74 16.35 -0.84
C TYR A 154 -2.33 15.97 -0.39
N ILE A 155 -1.78 16.65 0.61
CA ILE A 155 -0.48 16.30 1.20
C ILE A 155 -0.55 14.89 1.77
N GLY A 156 -1.60 14.53 2.52
CA GLY A 156 -1.81 13.19 3.04
C GLY A 156 -1.88 12.14 1.92
N TYR A 157 -2.63 12.43 0.87
CA TYR A 157 -2.78 11.52 -0.26
C TYR A 157 -1.46 11.35 -1.03
N ILE A 158 -0.70 12.42 -1.26
CA ILE A 158 0.62 12.38 -1.90
C ILE A 158 1.62 11.60 -1.04
N MET A 159 1.64 11.81 0.28
CA MET A 159 2.49 11.05 1.20
C MET A 159 2.21 9.54 1.11
N PHE A 160 0.92 9.17 1.08
CA PHE A 160 0.49 7.79 0.89
C PHE A 160 1.03 7.21 -0.42
N ALA A 161 0.85 7.94 -1.53
CA ALA A 161 1.30 7.52 -2.85
C ALA A 161 2.83 7.35 -2.94
N VAL A 162 3.61 8.26 -2.32
CA VAL A 162 5.07 8.17 -2.25
C VAL A 162 5.49 6.93 -1.45
N GLY A 163 4.84 6.65 -0.33
CA GLY A 163 5.09 5.44 0.45
C GLY A 163 4.81 4.16 -0.34
N ALA A 164 3.69 4.11 -1.04
CA ALA A 164 3.30 2.98 -1.89
C ALA A 164 4.29 2.77 -3.05
N LEU A 165 4.70 3.84 -3.73
CA LEU A 165 5.72 3.77 -4.79
C LEU A 165 7.05 3.23 -4.27
N LEU A 166 7.47 3.69 -3.09
CA LEU A 166 8.68 3.18 -2.43
C LEU A 166 8.58 1.68 -2.12
N ALA A 167 7.41 1.22 -1.65
CA ALA A 167 7.17 -0.21 -1.40
C ALA A 167 7.25 -1.04 -2.70
N CYS A 168 6.72 -0.55 -3.81
CA CYS A 168 6.84 -1.17 -5.13
C CYS A 168 8.31 -1.28 -5.58
N CYS A 169 9.09 -0.22 -5.42
CA CYS A 169 10.52 -0.22 -5.74
C CYS A 169 11.30 -1.25 -4.90
N LEU A 170 10.98 -1.36 -3.62
CA LEU A 170 11.60 -2.35 -2.72
C LEU A 170 11.25 -3.79 -3.09
N PHE A 171 10.01 -4.05 -3.52
CA PHE A 171 9.63 -5.34 -4.06
C PHE A 171 10.42 -5.70 -5.32
N LEU A 172 10.51 -4.77 -6.28
CA LEU A 172 11.30 -4.99 -7.51
C LEU A 172 12.77 -5.25 -7.20
N ALA A 173 13.36 -4.47 -6.29
CA ALA A 173 14.73 -4.68 -5.83
C ALA A 173 14.90 -6.06 -5.17
N THR A 174 13.94 -6.48 -4.35
CA THR A 174 13.94 -7.80 -3.69
C THR A 174 13.86 -8.93 -4.74
N LEU A 175 13.01 -8.77 -5.76
CA LEU A 175 12.87 -9.73 -6.84
C LEU A 175 14.16 -9.87 -7.66
N LEU A 176 14.79 -8.74 -8.01
CA LEU A 176 16.07 -8.72 -8.75
C LEU A 176 17.20 -9.38 -7.95
N MET A 177 17.28 -9.09 -6.65
CA MET A 177 18.27 -9.71 -5.76
C MET A 177 18.03 -11.22 -5.61
N ALA A 178 16.77 -11.65 -5.45
CA ALA A 178 16.43 -13.07 -5.38
C ALA A 178 16.87 -13.82 -6.64
N LYS A 179 16.71 -13.22 -7.81
CA LYS A 179 17.15 -13.76 -9.10
C LYS A 179 18.68 -13.80 -9.19
N ALA A 180 19.36 -12.71 -8.83
CA ALA A 180 20.82 -12.61 -8.88
C ALA A 180 21.49 -13.62 -7.94
N GLU A 181 20.93 -13.86 -6.75
CA GLU A 181 21.41 -14.83 -5.77
C GLU A 181 20.96 -16.27 -6.07
N ARG A 182 20.26 -16.52 -7.17
CA ARG A 182 19.72 -17.84 -7.56
C ARG A 182 18.92 -18.51 -6.43
N ARG A 183 18.05 -17.75 -5.76
CA ARG A 183 17.23 -18.24 -4.65
C ARG A 183 16.13 -19.19 -5.08
N TYR A 184 15.81 -19.20 -6.37
CA TYR A 184 14.86 -20.12 -7.00
C TYR A 184 15.40 -20.58 -8.36
N GLU A 185 14.99 -21.79 -8.76
CA GLU A 185 15.32 -22.38 -10.05
C GLU A 185 14.10 -22.32 -10.97
N GLY A 186 14.35 -22.17 -12.26
CA GLY A 186 13.29 -22.13 -13.28
C GLY A 186 12.56 -20.78 -13.41
N SER A 187 11.26 -20.85 -13.71
CA SER A 187 10.40 -19.68 -13.87
C SER A 187 9.88 -19.16 -12.52
N LEU A 188 9.45 -17.88 -12.49
CA LEU A 188 8.78 -17.33 -11.32
C LEU A 188 7.50 -18.11 -10.99
N PRO A 189 7.20 -18.37 -9.70
CA PRO A 189 5.90 -18.88 -9.30
C PRO A 189 4.78 -18.00 -9.83
N LEU A 190 3.66 -18.59 -10.25
CA LEU A 190 2.53 -17.88 -10.86
C LEU A 190 2.04 -16.69 -10.00
N THR A 191 1.96 -16.89 -8.69
CA THR A 191 1.58 -15.81 -7.75
C THR A 191 2.57 -14.64 -7.80
N VAL A 192 3.89 -14.92 -7.84
CA VAL A 192 4.91 -13.86 -7.90
C VAL A 192 4.87 -13.13 -9.24
N PHE A 193 4.57 -13.85 -10.33
CA PHE A 193 4.35 -13.23 -11.64
C PHE A 193 3.14 -12.31 -11.64
N GLY A 194 2.03 -12.72 -11.02
CA GLY A 194 0.85 -11.86 -10.82
C GLY A 194 1.17 -10.61 -10.01
N LEU A 195 1.93 -10.75 -8.91
CA LEU A 195 2.36 -9.63 -8.07
C LEU A 195 3.32 -8.69 -8.81
N LEU A 196 4.19 -9.19 -9.68
CA LEU A 196 5.03 -8.36 -10.54
C LEU A 196 4.18 -7.52 -11.50
N THR A 197 3.17 -8.13 -12.11
CA THR A 197 2.24 -7.42 -12.99
C THR A 197 1.46 -6.35 -12.22
N ALA A 198 0.94 -6.68 -11.04
CA ALA A 198 0.26 -5.72 -10.16
C ALA A 198 1.17 -4.56 -9.77
N CYS A 199 2.43 -4.84 -9.40
CA CYS A 199 3.42 -3.82 -9.07
C CYS A 199 3.69 -2.85 -10.24
N ILE A 200 3.79 -3.36 -11.48
CA ILE A 200 3.97 -2.52 -12.67
C ILE A 200 2.75 -1.61 -12.86
N ILE A 201 1.55 -2.15 -12.73
CA ILE A 201 0.30 -1.38 -12.82
C ILE A 201 0.24 -0.33 -11.72
N ALA A 202 0.60 -0.68 -10.48
CA ALA A 202 0.63 0.25 -9.34
C ALA A 202 1.60 1.43 -9.61
N ILE A 203 2.79 1.18 -10.13
CA ILE A 203 3.75 2.24 -10.47
C ILE A 203 3.14 3.21 -11.50
N TRP A 204 2.49 2.71 -12.55
CA TRP A 204 1.83 3.55 -13.55
C TRP A 204 0.65 4.32 -12.97
N THR A 205 -0.15 3.68 -12.12
CA THR A 205 -1.29 4.32 -11.43
C THR A 205 -0.81 5.44 -10.51
N LEU A 206 0.24 5.21 -9.72
CA LEU A 206 0.81 6.21 -8.81
C LEU A 206 1.45 7.37 -9.58
N ALA A 207 2.15 7.09 -10.70
CA ALA A 207 2.70 8.13 -11.56
C ALA A 207 1.60 9.00 -12.18
N SER A 208 0.54 8.39 -12.70
CA SER A 208 -0.63 9.09 -13.25
C SER A 208 -1.35 9.92 -12.17
N GLY A 209 -1.49 9.36 -10.96
CA GLY A 209 -2.05 10.07 -9.81
C GLY A 209 -1.23 11.29 -9.42
N ALA A 210 0.10 11.21 -9.45
CA ALA A 210 0.97 12.35 -9.17
C ALA A 210 0.76 13.50 -10.18
N VAL A 211 0.60 13.18 -11.47
CA VAL A 211 0.31 14.17 -12.53
C VAL A 211 -1.03 14.90 -12.28
N ALA A 212 -2.00 14.26 -11.65
CA ALA A 212 -3.27 14.89 -11.29
C ALA A 212 -3.21 15.64 -9.95
N LEU A 213 -2.67 15.02 -8.90
CA LEU A 213 -2.74 15.53 -7.53
C LEU A 213 -1.78 16.69 -7.27
N ILE A 214 -0.56 16.68 -7.86
CA ILE A 214 0.43 17.75 -7.63
C ILE A 214 -0.03 19.07 -8.24
N PRO A 215 -0.47 19.15 -9.52
CA PRO A 215 -1.05 20.38 -10.06
C PRO A 215 -2.31 20.83 -9.32
N THR A 216 -3.16 19.89 -8.87
CA THR A 216 -4.36 20.23 -8.09
C THR A 216 -3.97 20.89 -6.76
N LEU A 217 -2.96 20.36 -6.05
CA LEU A 217 -2.44 20.99 -4.84
C LEU A 217 -1.89 22.39 -5.09
N CYS A 218 -1.26 22.63 -6.23
CA CYS A 218 -0.75 23.96 -6.60
C CYS A 218 -1.86 24.92 -7.01
N TRP A 219 -3.02 24.40 -7.46
CA TRP A 219 -4.14 25.20 -7.93
C TRP A 219 -5.05 25.69 -6.80
N ILE A 220 -5.11 24.98 -5.66
CA ILE A 220 -5.97 25.33 -4.50
C ILE A 220 -5.30 26.33 -3.58
#